data_bdffa10ec8a5a7c2dcbbdbfabf1802f6
#
_entry.id   bdffa10ec8a5a7c2dcbbdbfabf1802f6
#
_cell.length_a   1.000
_cell.length_b   1.000
_cell.length_c   1.000
_cell.angle_alpha   90.00
_cell.angle_beta   90.00
_cell.angle_gamma   90.00
#
_symmetry.space_group_name_H-M   'P 1'
#
loop_
_entity.id
_entity.type
_entity.pdbx_description
1 polymer ?
#
loop_
_entity_poly.entity_id
_entity_poly.type
_entity_poly.pdbx_seq_one_letter_code
_entity_poly.pdbx_strand_id
1 'polypeptide(L)'
;VTLVALLLTVALFANGATEAKKADGITTLTWAMWDKDSTAYYQPLIDAFEAENPDIKIEMLDLGSADYSTMLQTQLSGGDDSIDVVTIKDIPGYNNHVKANLLENLNSYIEKSGVDTSAYNGIADQLSVNGNLYAIPYSCSFWVIFYNKDLFDAAGVEYPTNDMTFEEYDALARKMTSGVGANKVYGAHYHTWRSAIQLFGILDGKHKITDGGDYSYLKPYYEMVLAEQKDGVCMDYASLKTSSTHYSGVFYNNSVAMMNMGSWYIATLIKQIESGNTEVKNWGIVKYP
;
A
#
# COMPACT_ATOMS: atom_id res chain seq x y z
N VAL A 1 -6.22 -66.96 12.02
CA VAL A 1 -6.32 -65.78 11.18
C VAL A 1 -5.26 -64.80 11.64
N THR A 2 -4.11 -64.81 10.98
CA THR A 2 -2.91 -64.04 11.32
C THR A 2 -2.97 -62.71 10.62
N LEU A 3 -3.00 -61.61 11.39
CA LEU A 3 -2.98 -60.25 10.88
C LEU A 3 -1.50 -59.82 10.74
N VAL A 4 -1.00 -59.69 9.53
CA VAL A 4 0.33 -59.13 9.25
C VAL A 4 0.19 -57.61 9.18
N ALA A 5 0.74 -56.91 10.18
CA ALA A 5 0.87 -55.45 10.21
C ALA A 5 2.11 -55.08 9.40
N LEU A 6 1.88 -54.49 8.21
CA LEU A 6 2.92 -53.88 7.37
C LEU A 6 3.25 -52.49 7.91
N LEU A 7 4.34 -52.35 8.63
CA LEU A 7 4.92 -51.07 9.06
C LEU A 7 5.60 -50.43 7.82
N LEU A 8 4.91 -49.51 7.17
CA LEU A 8 5.54 -48.60 6.21
C LEU A 8 6.28 -47.52 7.03
N THR A 9 7.59 -47.62 7.11
CA THR A 9 8.47 -46.53 7.53
C THR A 9 8.51 -45.48 6.41
N VAL A 10 7.72 -44.43 6.57
CA VAL A 10 7.90 -43.21 5.75
C VAL A 10 9.15 -42.51 6.28
N ALA A 11 10.26 -42.65 5.55
CA ALA A 11 11.42 -41.81 5.78
C ALA A 11 11.07 -40.40 5.35
N LEU A 12 10.80 -39.54 6.32
CA LEU A 12 10.74 -38.08 6.12
C LEU A 12 12.16 -37.61 5.81
N PHE A 13 12.47 -37.48 4.53
CA PHE A 13 13.57 -36.64 4.10
C PHE A 13 13.10 -35.18 4.19
N ALA A 14 13.38 -34.57 5.33
CA ALA A 14 13.40 -33.11 5.44
C ALA A 14 14.67 -32.63 4.70
N ASN A 15 14.63 -32.51 3.39
CA ASN A 15 15.57 -31.71 2.64
C ASN A 15 14.88 -30.38 2.36
N GLY A 16 15.26 -29.37 3.13
CA GLY A 16 14.99 -28.00 2.81
C GLY A 16 15.66 -27.60 1.47
N ALA A 17 15.08 -26.60 0.87
CA ALA A 17 15.45 -25.97 -0.39
C ALA A 17 15.27 -26.87 -1.64
N THR A 18 14.06 -26.85 -2.18
CA THR A 18 13.87 -27.09 -3.60
C THR A 18 14.57 -25.95 -4.34
N GLU A 19 15.76 -26.23 -4.92
CA GLU A 19 16.40 -25.28 -5.81
C GLU A 19 15.41 -24.92 -6.93
N ALA A 20 15.30 -23.61 -7.21
CA ALA A 20 14.52 -23.09 -8.34
C ALA A 20 14.76 -23.94 -9.59
N LYS A 21 13.70 -24.40 -10.24
CA LYS A 21 13.77 -25.30 -11.38
C LYS A 21 14.61 -24.68 -12.50
N LYS A 22 15.79 -25.24 -12.77
CA LYS A 22 16.57 -24.93 -13.96
C LYS A 22 15.96 -25.62 -15.16
N ALA A 23 15.24 -24.88 -16.00
CA ALA A 23 14.98 -25.28 -17.39
C ALA A 23 16.02 -24.57 -18.26
N ASP A 24 16.82 -25.32 -19.01
CA ASP A 24 17.82 -24.82 -19.96
C ASP A 24 18.88 -23.85 -19.40
N GLY A 25 19.25 -24.00 -18.12
CA GLY A 25 20.26 -23.14 -17.47
C GLY A 25 19.73 -21.82 -16.92
N ILE A 26 18.46 -21.51 -17.12
CA ILE A 26 17.81 -20.29 -16.57
C ILE A 26 17.17 -20.63 -15.23
N THR A 27 17.38 -19.78 -14.24
CA THR A 27 16.72 -19.83 -12.93
C THR A 27 15.53 -18.87 -12.93
N THR A 28 14.33 -19.37 -12.64
CA THR A 28 13.13 -18.53 -12.50
C THR A 28 12.87 -18.28 -11.04
N LEU A 29 12.71 -16.98 -10.65
CA LEU A 29 12.35 -16.56 -9.30
C LEU A 29 10.94 -15.96 -9.31
N THR A 30 10.11 -16.39 -8.39
CA THR A 30 8.75 -15.87 -8.20
C THR A 30 8.75 -14.72 -7.20
N TRP A 31 8.30 -13.55 -7.65
CA TRP A 31 8.19 -12.36 -6.81
C TRP A 31 6.71 -12.05 -6.50
N ALA A 32 6.31 -12.23 -5.23
CA ALA A 32 4.97 -11.92 -4.76
C ALA A 32 4.80 -10.41 -4.48
N MET A 33 3.72 -9.84 -5.04
CA MET A 33 3.39 -8.42 -4.99
C MET A 33 1.88 -8.20 -5.10
N TRP A 34 1.46 -6.94 -5.20
CA TRP A 34 0.08 -6.53 -5.48
C TRP A 34 0.04 -5.48 -6.58
N ASP A 35 -1.13 -5.34 -7.23
CA ASP A 35 -1.41 -4.32 -8.24
C ASP A 35 -0.37 -4.27 -9.39
N LYS A 36 0.12 -5.44 -9.85
CA LYS A 36 1.17 -5.52 -10.87
C LYS A 36 0.84 -4.75 -12.14
N ASP A 37 -0.43 -4.79 -12.57
CA ASP A 37 -0.87 -4.15 -13.81
C ASP A 37 -1.02 -2.62 -13.66
N SER A 38 -1.18 -2.14 -12.42
CA SER A 38 -1.33 -0.73 -12.09
C SER A 38 -0.04 -0.05 -11.67
N THR A 39 0.99 -0.82 -11.33
CA THR A 39 2.28 -0.32 -10.83
C THR A 39 3.30 -0.23 -11.97
N ALA A 40 3.50 0.98 -12.47
CA ALA A 40 4.26 1.22 -13.69
C ALA A 40 5.76 0.87 -13.61
N TYR A 41 6.34 0.75 -12.40
CA TYR A 41 7.77 0.53 -12.22
C TYR A 41 8.18 -0.94 -12.06
N TYR A 42 7.26 -1.89 -11.85
CA TYR A 42 7.63 -3.30 -11.66
C TYR A 42 8.31 -3.89 -12.90
N GLN A 43 7.67 -3.79 -14.05
CA GLN A 43 8.25 -4.35 -15.28
C GLN A 43 9.59 -3.72 -15.66
N PRO A 44 9.77 -2.38 -15.66
CA PRO A 44 11.07 -1.76 -15.89
C PRO A 44 12.18 -2.22 -14.93
N LEU A 45 11.85 -2.46 -13.65
CA LEU A 45 12.83 -3.01 -12.69
C LEU A 45 13.24 -4.43 -13.04
N ILE A 46 12.27 -5.28 -13.41
CA ILE A 46 12.52 -6.66 -13.85
C ILE A 46 13.38 -6.66 -15.10
N ASP A 47 13.03 -5.87 -16.11
CA ASP A 47 13.76 -5.78 -17.38
C ASP A 47 15.22 -5.35 -17.15
N ALA A 48 15.45 -4.37 -16.28
CA ALA A 48 16.80 -3.91 -15.92
C ALA A 48 17.60 -5.01 -15.19
N PHE A 49 16.97 -5.69 -14.23
CA PHE A 49 17.60 -6.78 -13.48
C PHE A 49 17.97 -7.95 -14.39
N GLU A 50 17.06 -8.39 -15.25
CA GLU A 50 17.27 -9.51 -16.17
C GLU A 50 18.32 -9.18 -17.24
N ALA A 51 18.45 -7.92 -17.65
CA ALA A 51 19.49 -7.47 -18.56
C ALA A 51 20.91 -7.64 -17.97
N GLU A 52 21.03 -7.43 -16.65
CA GLU A 52 22.29 -7.62 -15.92
C GLU A 52 22.51 -9.09 -15.48
N ASN A 53 21.44 -9.90 -15.42
CA ASN A 53 21.45 -11.28 -14.96
C ASN A 53 20.72 -12.20 -15.98
N PRO A 54 21.32 -12.46 -17.16
CA PRO A 54 20.63 -13.14 -18.26
C PRO A 54 20.26 -14.61 -17.99
N ASP A 55 20.80 -15.19 -16.95
CA ASP A 55 20.50 -16.55 -16.46
C ASP A 55 19.39 -16.58 -15.39
N ILE A 56 18.81 -15.42 -15.06
CA ILE A 56 17.70 -15.29 -14.10
C ILE A 56 16.48 -14.71 -14.82
N LYS A 57 15.29 -15.23 -14.48
CA LYS A 57 13.99 -14.71 -14.88
C LYS A 57 13.16 -14.41 -13.63
N ILE A 58 12.39 -13.32 -13.67
CA ILE A 58 11.50 -12.94 -12.59
C ILE A 58 10.05 -13.10 -13.06
N GLU A 59 9.28 -13.91 -12.35
CA GLU A 59 7.84 -14.06 -12.55
C GLU A 59 7.07 -13.33 -11.44
N MET A 60 6.16 -12.43 -11.83
CA MET A 60 5.31 -11.67 -10.90
C MET A 60 4.11 -12.49 -10.46
N LEU A 61 3.96 -12.71 -9.15
CA LEU A 61 2.79 -13.30 -8.51
C LEU A 61 1.95 -12.20 -7.87
N ASP A 62 0.84 -11.83 -8.48
CA ASP A 62 -0.09 -10.84 -7.91
C ASP A 62 -1.07 -11.51 -6.95
N LEU A 63 -1.01 -11.15 -5.67
CA LEU A 63 -1.89 -11.64 -4.62
C LEU A 63 -3.07 -10.70 -4.32
N GLY A 64 -3.24 -9.65 -5.14
CA GLY A 64 -4.26 -8.62 -4.94
C GLY A 64 -3.94 -7.66 -3.80
N SER A 65 -4.43 -6.42 -3.89
CA SER A 65 -4.04 -5.40 -2.92
C SER A 65 -4.90 -5.38 -1.65
N ALA A 66 -6.16 -5.80 -1.71
CA ALA A 66 -7.09 -5.68 -0.57
C ALA A 66 -6.68 -6.55 0.63
N ASP A 67 -6.35 -7.81 0.36
CA ASP A 67 -6.05 -8.82 1.38
C ASP A 67 -4.61 -9.34 1.30
N TYR A 68 -3.73 -8.60 0.63
CA TYR A 68 -2.36 -9.02 0.34
C TYR A 68 -1.61 -9.60 1.55
N SER A 69 -1.57 -8.88 2.66
CA SER A 69 -0.83 -9.31 3.85
C SER A 69 -1.37 -10.62 4.43
N THR A 70 -2.69 -10.83 4.38
CA THR A 70 -3.33 -12.06 4.84
C THR A 70 -3.08 -13.22 3.87
N MET A 71 -3.17 -12.96 2.57
CA MET A 71 -2.90 -13.97 1.53
C MET A 71 -1.45 -14.44 1.60
N LEU A 72 -0.49 -13.49 1.66
CA LEU A 72 0.92 -13.79 1.81
C LEU A 72 1.21 -14.59 3.07
N GLN A 73 0.67 -14.16 4.23
CA GLN A 73 0.83 -14.88 5.49
C GLN A 73 0.33 -16.32 5.39
N THR A 74 -0.80 -16.52 4.72
CA THR A 74 -1.40 -17.87 4.55
C THR A 74 -0.53 -18.76 3.69
N GLN A 75 -0.04 -18.27 2.54
CA GLN A 75 0.82 -19.05 1.65
C GLN A 75 2.14 -19.42 2.31
N LEU A 76 2.84 -18.44 2.89
CA LEU A 76 4.11 -18.70 3.57
C LEU A 76 3.95 -19.63 4.78
N SER A 77 2.87 -19.49 5.57
CA SER A 77 2.61 -20.38 6.70
C SER A 77 2.18 -21.79 6.27
N GLY A 78 1.64 -21.92 5.06
CA GLY A 78 1.31 -23.21 4.45
C GLY A 78 2.52 -23.98 3.94
N GLY A 79 3.72 -23.38 4.00
CA GLY A 79 4.96 -23.98 3.47
C GLY A 79 5.02 -23.93 1.94
N ASP A 80 4.45 -22.90 1.34
CA ASP A 80 4.58 -22.64 -0.09
C ASP A 80 6.03 -22.23 -0.38
N ASP A 81 6.77 -23.12 -1.02
CA ASP A 81 8.16 -22.95 -1.41
C ASP A 81 8.32 -22.42 -2.84
N SER A 82 7.21 -22.05 -3.48
CA SER A 82 7.21 -21.49 -4.83
C SER A 82 7.44 -19.97 -4.86
N ILE A 83 7.47 -19.30 -3.72
CA ILE A 83 7.69 -17.86 -3.61
C ILE A 83 9.11 -17.60 -3.13
N ASP A 84 9.92 -16.98 -3.98
CA ASP A 84 11.34 -16.68 -3.69
C ASP A 84 11.53 -15.29 -3.10
N VAL A 85 10.77 -14.31 -3.57
CA VAL A 85 10.85 -12.91 -3.14
C VAL A 85 9.46 -12.39 -2.79
N VAL A 86 9.36 -11.63 -1.70
CA VAL A 86 8.09 -11.03 -1.27
C VAL A 86 8.21 -9.52 -1.09
N THR A 87 7.20 -8.79 -1.51
CA THR A 87 7.04 -7.38 -1.17
C THR A 87 6.28 -7.26 0.14
N ILE A 88 6.87 -6.64 1.15
CA ILE A 88 6.20 -6.40 2.44
C ILE A 88 5.42 -5.09 2.35
N LYS A 89 4.11 -5.17 2.58
CA LYS A 89 3.20 -4.04 2.39
C LYS A 89 3.18 -3.07 3.57
N ASP A 90 3.34 -3.57 4.78
CA ASP A 90 3.20 -2.78 6.00
C ASP A 90 4.04 -3.34 7.16
N ILE A 91 4.32 -2.50 8.15
CA ILE A 91 5.12 -2.87 9.32
C ILE A 91 4.47 -3.94 10.20
N PRO A 92 3.14 -3.94 10.46
CA PRO A 92 2.49 -5.05 11.18
C PRO A 92 2.68 -6.39 10.48
N GLY A 93 2.50 -6.46 9.16
CA GLY A 93 2.76 -7.65 8.35
C GLY A 93 4.21 -8.10 8.45
N TYR A 94 5.17 -7.17 8.31
CA TYR A 94 6.59 -7.46 8.49
C TYR A 94 6.87 -8.13 9.84
N ASN A 95 6.42 -7.51 10.95
CA ASN A 95 6.63 -8.06 12.28
C ASN A 95 5.98 -9.44 12.47
N ASN A 96 4.81 -9.67 11.89
CA ASN A 96 4.14 -10.98 11.95
C ASN A 96 4.93 -12.04 11.20
N HIS A 97 5.43 -11.74 10.00
CA HIS A 97 6.25 -12.66 9.22
C HIS A 97 7.56 -12.99 9.93
N VAL A 98 8.25 -11.99 10.50
CA VAL A 98 9.48 -12.22 11.28
C VAL A 98 9.22 -13.09 12.51
N LYS A 99 8.17 -12.81 13.28
CA LYS A 99 7.78 -13.61 14.47
C LYS A 99 7.40 -15.05 14.12
N ALA A 100 6.85 -15.26 12.94
CA ALA A 100 6.48 -16.59 12.45
C ALA A 100 7.65 -17.32 11.75
N ASN A 101 8.85 -16.73 11.70
CA ASN A 101 10.04 -17.24 11.01
C ASN A 101 9.77 -17.55 9.53
N LEU A 102 9.05 -16.67 8.85
CA LEU A 102 8.68 -16.80 7.44
C LEU A 102 9.61 -16.01 6.50
N LEU A 103 10.54 -15.23 7.04
CA LEU A 103 11.49 -14.42 6.27
C LEU A 103 12.92 -14.84 6.60
N GLU A 104 13.77 -14.82 5.58
CA GLU A 104 15.20 -15.09 5.69
C GLU A 104 15.93 -13.92 6.36
N ASN A 105 16.94 -14.21 7.20
CA ASN A 105 17.83 -13.22 7.76
C ASN A 105 18.83 -12.75 6.70
N LEU A 106 18.79 -11.48 6.34
CA LEU A 106 19.55 -10.92 5.25
C LEU A 106 20.96 -10.43 5.64
N ASN A 107 21.34 -10.42 6.93
CA ASN A 107 22.62 -9.83 7.37
C ASN A 107 23.83 -10.40 6.62
N SER A 108 23.93 -11.73 6.51
CA SER A 108 25.04 -12.39 5.82
C SER A 108 25.07 -12.11 4.32
N TYR A 109 23.90 -11.94 3.69
CA TYR A 109 23.77 -11.60 2.28
C TYR A 109 24.17 -10.15 2.02
N ILE A 110 23.74 -9.22 2.90
CA ILE A 110 24.10 -7.80 2.84
C ILE A 110 25.60 -7.63 2.97
N GLU A 111 26.22 -8.28 3.95
CA GLU A 111 27.68 -8.25 4.16
C GLU A 111 28.42 -8.77 2.94
N LYS A 112 28.00 -9.93 2.41
CA LYS A 112 28.63 -10.58 1.24
C LYS A 112 28.47 -9.78 -0.05
N SER A 113 27.30 -9.16 -0.26
CA SER A 113 27.02 -8.38 -1.48
C SER A 113 27.54 -6.95 -1.44
N GLY A 114 27.88 -6.44 -0.24
CA GLY A 114 28.36 -5.07 -0.05
C GLY A 114 27.24 -4.01 -0.24
N VAL A 115 25.97 -4.37 -0.04
CA VAL A 115 24.86 -3.41 -0.09
C VAL A 115 25.04 -2.35 0.98
N ASP A 116 25.09 -1.08 0.57
CA ASP A 116 25.16 0.05 1.48
C ASP A 116 23.78 0.38 2.06
N THR A 117 23.50 -0.12 3.26
CA THR A 117 22.23 0.15 3.95
C THR A 117 22.09 1.59 4.45
N SER A 118 23.17 2.39 4.50
CA SER A 118 23.12 3.80 4.89
C SER A 118 22.37 4.66 3.87
N ALA A 119 22.32 4.22 2.60
CA ALA A 119 21.57 4.86 1.53
C ALA A 119 20.04 4.94 1.80
N TYR A 120 19.54 4.13 2.73
CA TYR A 120 18.12 4.12 3.12
C TYR A 120 17.76 5.12 4.24
N ASN A 121 18.63 6.08 4.54
CA ASN A 121 18.38 7.18 5.51
C ASN A 121 17.87 6.68 6.89
N GLY A 122 18.44 5.60 7.41
CA GLY A 122 18.11 5.02 8.72
C GLY A 122 16.84 4.16 8.72
N ILE A 123 16.14 3.99 7.59
CA ILE A 123 14.94 3.12 7.52
C ILE A 123 15.34 1.65 7.73
N ALA A 124 16.50 1.22 7.20
CA ALA A 124 16.98 -0.14 7.40
C ALA A 124 17.19 -0.45 8.90
N ASP A 125 17.74 0.51 9.67
CA ASP A 125 17.91 0.35 11.12
C ASP A 125 16.57 0.23 11.85
N GLN A 126 15.55 0.98 11.42
CA GLN A 126 14.19 0.92 11.99
C GLN A 126 13.49 -0.41 11.70
N LEU A 127 13.84 -1.09 10.60
CA LEU A 127 13.34 -2.42 10.25
C LEU A 127 14.09 -3.54 10.97
N SER A 128 15.22 -3.26 11.60
CA SER A 128 16.00 -4.27 12.29
C SER A 128 15.25 -4.83 13.52
N VAL A 129 15.17 -6.15 13.61
CA VAL A 129 14.56 -6.87 14.74
C VAL A 129 15.67 -7.66 15.44
N ASN A 130 15.98 -7.28 16.68
CA ASN A 130 17.06 -7.89 17.48
C ASN A 130 18.43 -7.90 16.74
N GLY A 131 18.75 -6.82 16.00
CA GLY A 131 19.98 -6.69 15.24
C GLY A 131 20.00 -7.44 13.90
N ASN A 132 18.88 -8.03 13.48
CA ASN A 132 18.75 -8.73 12.21
C ASN A 132 17.80 -7.99 11.27
N LEU A 133 18.16 -7.92 10.00
CA LEU A 133 17.36 -7.36 8.93
C LEU A 133 16.75 -8.49 8.10
N TYR A 134 15.44 -8.48 7.92
CA TYR A 134 14.68 -9.49 7.17
C TYR A 134 14.02 -8.93 5.90
N ALA A 135 14.18 -7.65 5.64
CA ALA A 135 13.73 -7.00 4.41
C ALA A 135 14.60 -5.78 4.14
N ILE A 136 14.78 -5.44 2.87
CA ILE A 136 15.46 -4.22 2.42
C ILE A 136 14.41 -3.22 1.97
N PRO A 137 14.44 -1.94 2.46
CA PRO A 137 13.55 -0.90 1.96
C PRO A 137 13.78 -0.66 0.47
N TYR A 138 12.72 -0.60 -0.34
CA TYR A 138 12.84 -0.29 -1.76
C TYR A 138 12.07 0.97 -2.18
N SER A 139 11.06 1.36 -1.41
CA SER A 139 10.28 2.57 -1.65
C SER A 139 9.82 3.21 -0.35
N CYS A 140 9.55 4.51 -0.41
CA CYS A 140 8.96 5.27 0.68
C CYS A 140 7.72 5.99 0.15
N SER A 141 6.60 5.77 0.81
CA SER A 141 5.35 6.46 0.49
C SER A 141 5.04 7.51 1.54
N PHE A 142 4.46 8.61 1.10
CA PHE A 142 3.96 9.69 1.95
C PHE A 142 2.50 9.99 1.62
N TRP A 143 1.79 10.66 2.52
CA TRP A 143 0.40 11.02 2.33
C TRP A 143 0.26 12.50 2.01
N VAL A 144 -0.68 12.79 1.10
CA VAL A 144 -1.01 14.13 0.64
C VAL A 144 -2.51 14.24 0.38
N ILE A 145 -2.98 15.45 0.15
CA ILE A 145 -4.31 15.72 -0.38
C ILE A 145 -4.18 15.93 -1.87
N PHE A 146 -4.75 15.02 -2.66
CA PHE A 146 -4.98 15.21 -4.08
C PHE A 146 -6.19 16.13 -4.27
N TYR A 147 -6.13 17.05 -5.20
CA TYR A 147 -7.28 17.88 -5.54
C TYR A 147 -7.47 18.00 -7.05
N ASN A 148 -8.72 18.07 -7.47
CA ASN A 148 -9.14 18.12 -8.85
C ASN A 148 -9.32 19.58 -9.28
N LYS A 149 -8.36 20.14 -10.00
CA LYS A 149 -8.36 21.54 -10.43
C LYS A 149 -9.56 21.86 -11.31
N ASP A 150 -9.97 20.93 -12.17
CA ASP A 150 -11.10 21.17 -13.08
C ASP A 150 -12.40 21.42 -12.28
N LEU A 151 -12.61 20.72 -11.17
CA LEU A 151 -13.77 20.96 -10.28
C LEU A 151 -13.67 22.28 -9.53
N PHE A 152 -12.48 22.65 -9.08
CA PHE A 152 -12.24 23.95 -8.43
C PHE A 152 -12.46 25.11 -9.38
N ASP A 153 -11.94 25.02 -10.59
CA ASP A 153 -12.10 26.03 -11.65
C ASP A 153 -13.58 26.19 -12.05
N ALA A 154 -14.29 25.07 -12.21
CA ALA A 154 -15.72 25.08 -12.53
C ALA A 154 -16.57 25.69 -11.42
N ALA A 155 -16.17 25.54 -10.15
CA ALA A 155 -16.84 26.12 -9.00
C ALA A 155 -16.43 27.60 -8.72
N GLY A 156 -15.38 28.10 -9.38
CA GLY A 156 -14.80 29.42 -9.09
C GLY A 156 -14.23 29.53 -7.67
N VAL A 157 -13.65 28.43 -7.15
CA VAL A 157 -13.10 28.31 -5.80
C VAL A 157 -11.58 28.24 -5.89
N GLU A 158 -10.88 28.96 -5.03
CA GLU A 158 -9.42 28.90 -4.94
C GLU A 158 -8.94 27.51 -4.53
N TYR A 159 -7.78 27.10 -5.03
CA TYR A 159 -7.17 25.81 -4.72
C TYR A 159 -6.73 25.73 -3.27
N PRO A 160 -6.68 24.50 -2.69
CA PRO A 160 -6.10 24.30 -1.36
C PRO A 160 -4.60 24.67 -1.36
N THR A 161 -4.10 25.13 -0.21
CA THR A 161 -2.71 25.54 -0.03
C THR A 161 -1.98 24.65 0.96
N ASN A 162 -0.65 24.69 0.98
CA ASN A 162 0.17 23.95 1.93
C ASN A 162 0.09 24.49 3.38
N ASP A 163 -0.49 25.67 3.58
CA ASP A 163 -0.61 26.33 4.88
C ASP A 163 -2.06 26.29 5.40
N MET A 164 -2.94 25.54 4.70
CA MET A 164 -4.34 25.35 5.08
C MET A 164 -4.45 24.65 6.43
N THR A 165 -5.29 25.21 7.31
CA THR A 165 -5.62 24.57 8.59
C THR A 165 -6.65 23.45 8.41
N PHE A 166 -6.82 22.67 9.45
CA PHE A 166 -7.83 21.61 9.49
C PHE A 166 -9.26 22.13 9.33
N GLU A 167 -9.57 23.26 9.96
CA GLU A 167 -10.88 23.94 9.86
C GLU A 167 -11.11 24.50 8.44
N GLU A 168 -10.08 25.05 7.83
CA GLU A 168 -10.13 25.52 6.44
C GLU A 168 -10.32 24.39 5.46
N TYR A 169 -9.74 23.21 5.73
CA TYR A 169 -9.95 22.01 4.93
C TYR A 169 -11.43 21.55 4.98
N ASP A 170 -12.05 21.44 6.17
CA ASP A 170 -13.47 21.09 6.30
C ASP A 170 -14.36 22.12 5.60
N ALA A 171 -14.11 23.42 5.82
CA ALA A 171 -14.84 24.49 5.16
C ALA A 171 -14.73 24.41 3.62
N LEU A 172 -13.55 24.13 3.12
CA LEU A 172 -13.30 23.97 1.68
C LEU A 172 -14.00 22.73 1.12
N ALA A 173 -13.97 21.61 1.83
CA ALA A 173 -14.68 20.40 1.45
C ALA A 173 -16.19 20.65 1.36
N ARG A 174 -16.77 21.32 2.33
CA ARG A 174 -18.19 21.73 2.32
C ARG A 174 -18.51 22.65 1.14
N LYS A 175 -17.66 23.64 0.88
CA LYS A 175 -17.81 24.58 -0.24
C LYS A 175 -17.77 23.89 -1.61
N MET A 176 -16.93 22.87 -1.76
CA MET A 176 -16.78 22.11 -3.01
C MET A 176 -17.86 21.06 -3.20
N THR A 177 -18.66 20.76 -2.19
CA THR A 177 -19.73 19.78 -2.26
C THR A 177 -20.92 20.31 -3.06
N SER A 178 -21.30 19.61 -4.14
CA SER A 178 -22.38 20.06 -5.01
C SER A 178 -23.10 18.89 -5.69
N GLY A 179 -24.19 19.19 -6.40
CA GLY A 179 -24.95 18.24 -7.18
C GLY A 179 -25.69 17.17 -6.36
N VAL A 180 -26.42 16.32 -7.05
CA VAL A 180 -27.19 15.21 -6.48
C VAL A 180 -27.20 14.03 -7.44
N GLY A 181 -27.39 12.82 -6.92
CA GLY A 181 -27.46 11.60 -7.72
C GLY A 181 -26.20 11.37 -8.55
N ALA A 182 -26.34 11.12 -9.84
CA ALA A 182 -25.23 10.86 -10.75
C ALA A 182 -24.29 12.07 -10.94
N ASN A 183 -24.78 13.29 -10.66
CA ASN A 183 -23.99 14.53 -10.78
C ASN A 183 -23.46 14.99 -9.42
N LYS A 184 -23.44 14.13 -8.42
CA LYS A 184 -22.91 14.46 -7.08
C LYS A 184 -21.40 14.63 -7.16
N VAL A 185 -20.93 15.77 -6.67
CA VAL A 185 -19.51 16.02 -6.36
C VAL A 185 -19.37 16.08 -4.85
N TYR A 186 -18.56 15.22 -4.31
CA TYR A 186 -18.17 15.23 -2.90
C TYR A 186 -16.99 16.18 -2.71
N GLY A 187 -17.01 16.97 -1.64
CA GLY A 187 -15.90 17.88 -1.33
C GLY A 187 -14.63 17.16 -0.88
N ALA A 188 -14.81 16.05 -0.16
CA ALA A 188 -13.70 15.23 0.33
C ALA A 188 -13.95 13.74 0.11
N HIS A 189 -12.87 12.94 0.09
CA HIS A 189 -12.93 11.49 0.12
C HIS A 189 -11.92 10.92 1.12
N TYR A 190 -12.43 10.08 2.02
CA TYR A 190 -11.64 9.30 2.96
C TYR A 190 -11.81 7.82 2.63
N HIS A 191 -10.74 7.21 2.16
CA HIS A 191 -10.80 5.77 1.92
C HIS A 191 -10.99 5.00 3.24
N THR A 192 -11.45 3.75 3.15
CA THR A 192 -11.85 2.93 4.33
C THR A 192 -10.68 2.50 5.24
N TRP A 193 -9.49 2.99 5.00
CA TRP A 193 -8.33 2.76 5.85
C TRP A 193 -8.30 3.73 7.04
N ARG A 194 -7.89 3.22 8.20
CA ARG A 194 -7.74 4.04 9.41
C ARG A 194 -6.83 5.26 9.19
N SER A 195 -5.76 5.08 8.42
CA SER A 195 -4.80 6.12 8.09
C SER A 195 -5.43 7.36 7.44
N ALA A 196 -6.50 7.20 6.65
CA ALA A 196 -7.16 8.33 5.99
C ALA A 196 -7.65 9.41 6.97
N ILE A 197 -7.96 9.02 8.21
CA ILE A 197 -8.43 9.94 9.26
C ILE A 197 -7.36 10.15 10.34
N GLN A 198 -6.71 9.06 10.79
CA GLN A 198 -5.74 9.14 11.89
C GLN A 198 -4.53 10.01 11.58
N LEU A 199 -4.15 10.12 10.31
CA LEU A 199 -3.03 10.95 9.88
C LEU A 199 -3.21 12.43 10.22
N PHE A 200 -4.42 12.97 10.23
CA PHE A 200 -4.67 14.35 10.70
C PHE A 200 -4.16 14.58 12.13
N GLY A 201 -4.24 13.56 12.99
CA GLY A 201 -3.86 13.68 14.40
C GLY A 201 -2.43 13.26 14.72
N ILE A 202 -1.68 12.68 13.77
CA ILE A 202 -0.31 12.21 14.01
C ILE A 202 0.75 12.88 13.13
N LEU A 203 0.36 13.51 12.02
CA LEU A 203 1.29 14.27 11.18
C LEU A 203 1.72 15.59 11.78
N ASP A 204 1.14 16.01 12.92
CA ASP A 204 1.59 17.15 13.72
C ASP A 204 2.97 16.93 14.37
N GLY A 205 3.49 15.69 14.33
CA GLY A 205 4.77 15.30 14.93
C GLY A 205 4.76 15.21 16.45
N LYS A 206 3.60 15.38 17.13
CA LYS A 206 3.48 15.37 18.59
C LYS A 206 2.92 14.06 19.13
N HIS A 207 2.08 13.39 18.35
CA HIS A 207 1.39 12.18 18.75
C HIS A 207 1.83 10.99 17.92
N LYS A 208 1.87 9.80 18.55
CA LYS A 208 2.13 8.52 17.89
C LYS A 208 1.09 7.51 18.32
N ILE A 209 0.60 6.71 17.40
CA ILE A 209 -0.34 5.62 17.70
C ILE A 209 0.28 4.60 18.69
N THR A 210 1.60 4.46 18.67
CA THR A 210 2.33 3.51 19.52
C THR A 210 2.56 3.99 20.97
N ASP A 211 2.29 5.25 21.28
CA ASP A 211 2.53 5.78 22.64
C ASP A 211 1.58 5.17 23.68
N GLY A 212 0.47 4.56 23.22
CA GLY A 212 -0.57 4.00 24.09
C GLY A 212 -1.42 5.09 24.78
N GLY A 213 -2.30 4.64 25.68
CA GLY A 213 -3.08 5.54 26.52
C GLY A 213 -4.31 6.13 25.85
N ASP A 214 -4.58 7.40 26.11
CA ASP A 214 -5.77 8.09 25.63
C ASP A 214 -5.57 8.63 24.21
N TYR A 215 -6.34 8.13 23.26
CA TYR A 215 -6.37 8.58 21.86
C TYR A 215 -7.36 9.72 21.61
N SER A 216 -7.75 10.47 22.66
CA SER A 216 -8.70 11.59 22.55
C SER A 216 -8.27 12.68 21.56
N TYR A 217 -6.98 12.80 21.30
CA TYR A 217 -6.45 13.70 20.27
C TYR A 217 -6.94 13.37 18.84
N LEU A 218 -7.39 12.14 18.59
CA LEU A 218 -7.99 11.76 17.31
C LEU A 218 -9.47 12.15 17.19
N LYS A 219 -10.13 12.44 18.32
CA LYS A 219 -11.57 12.68 18.39
C LYS A 219 -12.05 13.78 17.43
N PRO A 220 -11.45 14.99 17.38
CA PRO A 220 -11.95 16.05 16.50
C PRO A 220 -11.96 15.65 15.02
N TYR A 221 -10.99 14.88 14.57
CA TYR A 221 -10.89 14.45 13.19
C TYR A 221 -11.95 13.41 12.82
N TYR A 222 -12.25 12.48 13.73
CA TYR A 222 -13.36 11.55 13.54
C TYR A 222 -14.72 12.25 13.60
N GLU A 223 -14.89 13.21 14.50
CA GLU A 223 -16.14 14.01 14.59
C GLU A 223 -16.37 14.82 13.32
N MET A 224 -15.32 15.43 12.73
CA MET A 224 -15.42 16.12 11.45
C MET A 224 -15.88 15.17 10.36
N VAL A 225 -15.20 14.04 10.17
CA VAL A 225 -15.53 13.11 9.09
C VAL A 225 -16.93 12.51 9.26
N LEU A 226 -17.37 12.22 10.49
CA LEU A 226 -18.73 11.76 10.78
C LEU A 226 -19.79 12.84 10.46
N ALA A 227 -19.48 14.11 10.74
CA ALA A 227 -20.36 15.23 10.36
C ALA A 227 -20.41 15.39 8.82
N GLU A 228 -19.26 15.32 8.15
CA GLU A 228 -19.18 15.36 6.69
C GLU A 228 -19.95 14.22 6.02
N GLN A 229 -19.89 13.00 6.56
CA GLN A 229 -20.69 11.86 6.07
C GLN A 229 -22.19 12.14 6.22
N LYS A 230 -22.61 12.63 7.40
CA LYS A 230 -24.00 12.97 7.69
C LYS A 230 -24.54 14.06 6.74
N ASP A 231 -23.71 15.05 6.46
CA ASP A 231 -24.07 16.21 5.63
C ASP A 231 -23.87 15.93 4.12
N GLY A 232 -23.37 14.73 3.75
CA GLY A 232 -23.12 14.34 2.36
C GLY A 232 -21.94 15.09 1.73
N VAL A 233 -20.98 15.56 2.52
CA VAL A 233 -19.73 16.17 2.06
C VAL A 233 -18.76 15.11 1.55
N CYS A 234 -18.76 13.95 2.16
CA CYS A 234 -18.04 12.76 1.69
C CYS A 234 -18.97 11.54 1.66
N MET A 235 -18.54 10.48 0.97
CA MET A 235 -19.25 9.20 1.00
C MET A 235 -19.15 8.58 2.39
N ASP A 236 -20.24 7.95 2.84
CA ASP A 236 -20.24 7.27 4.14
C ASP A 236 -19.42 5.96 4.09
N TYR A 237 -18.82 5.62 5.23
CA TYR A 237 -17.95 4.46 5.38
C TYR A 237 -18.65 3.12 5.01
N ALA A 238 -19.92 2.97 5.41
CA ALA A 238 -20.66 1.72 5.17
C ALA A 238 -20.88 1.51 3.67
N SER A 239 -21.27 2.55 2.94
CA SER A 239 -21.41 2.51 1.48
C SER A 239 -20.10 2.15 0.79
N LEU A 240 -18.98 2.79 1.17
CA LEU A 240 -17.65 2.49 0.62
C LEU A 240 -17.25 1.03 0.84
N LYS A 241 -17.50 0.49 2.04
CA LYS A 241 -17.18 -0.91 2.37
C LYS A 241 -18.07 -1.89 1.63
N THR A 242 -19.37 -1.63 1.58
CA THR A 242 -20.33 -2.53 0.95
C THR A 242 -20.16 -2.62 -0.56
N SER A 243 -19.86 -1.48 -1.20
CA SER A 243 -19.61 -1.41 -2.65
C SER A 243 -18.19 -1.78 -3.05
N SER A 244 -17.29 -2.03 -2.09
CA SER A 244 -15.85 -2.25 -2.34
C SER A 244 -15.25 -1.16 -3.23
N THR A 245 -15.70 0.09 -3.02
CA THR A 245 -15.27 1.22 -3.86
C THR A 245 -13.79 1.49 -3.67
N HIS A 246 -13.04 1.38 -4.76
CA HIS A 246 -11.62 1.71 -4.77
C HIS A 246 -11.41 3.23 -4.89
N TYR A 247 -10.47 3.80 -4.14
CA TYR A 247 -10.20 5.25 -4.10
C TYR A 247 -9.91 5.84 -5.49
N SER A 248 -9.20 5.12 -6.34
CA SER A 248 -8.89 5.61 -7.68
C SER A 248 -10.16 5.85 -8.50
N GLY A 249 -11.16 4.95 -8.40
CA GLY A 249 -12.43 5.09 -9.08
C GLY A 249 -13.19 6.35 -8.69
N VAL A 250 -13.12 6.74 -7.43
CA VAL A 250 -13.79 7.95 -6.94
C VAL A 250 -13.16 9.22 -7.53
N PHE A 251 -11.84 9.28 -7.57
CA PHE A 251 -11.13 10.47 -8.04
C PHE A 251 -11.17 10.61 -9.58
N TYR A 252 -10.85 9.56 -10.32
CA TYR A 252 -10.78 9.65 -11.78
C TYR A 252 -12.15 9.81 -12.46
N ASN A 253 -13.24 9.46 -11.77
CA ASN A 253 -14.61 9.69 -12.25
C ASN A 253 -15.11 11.12 -12.04
N ASN A 254 -14.26 12.03 -11.65
CA ASN A 254 -14.58 13.45 -11.43
C ASN A 254 -15.66 13.67 -10.35
N SER A 255 -15.79 12.72 -9.41
CA SER A 255 -16.85 12.72 -8.39
C SER A 255 -16.41 13.28 -7.03
N VAL A 256 -15.14 13.67 -6.90
CA VAL A 256 -14.60 14.21 -5.65
C VAL A 256 -13.60 15.35 -5.90
N ALA A 257 -13.70 16.41 -5.10
CA ALA A 257 -12.85 17.58 -5.23
C ALA A 257 -11.49 17.41 -4.55
N MET A 258 -11.44 16.80 -3.37
CA MET A 258 -10.22 16.53 -2.60
C MET A 258 -10.20 15.10 -2.09
N MET A 259 -9.04 14.45 -2.14
CA MET A 259 -8.87 13.06 -1.68
C MET A 259 -7.58 12.91 -0.88
N ASN A 260 -7.72 12.43 0.35
CA ASN A 260 -6.61 12.03 1.19
C ASN A 260 -6.05 10.70 0.72
N MET A 261 -4.85 10.70 0.16
CA MET A 261 -4.27 9.46 -0.40
C MET A 261 -2.74 9.49 -0.37
N GLY A 262 -2.16 8.29 -0.42
CA GLY A 262 -0.72 8.13 -0.47
C GLY A 262 -0.13 8.40 -1.86
N SER A 263 1.14 8.73 -1.88
CA SER A 263 1.90 9.10 -3.08
C SER A 263 1.93 8.02 -4.17
N TRP A 264 1.67 6.76 -3.85
CA TRP A 264 1.52 5.68 -4.84
C TRP A 264 0.44 5.95 -5.88
N TYR A 265 -0.59 6.75 -5.54
CA TYR A 265 -1.65 7.10 -6.48
C TYR A 265 -1.18 8.03 -7.61
N ILE A 266 -0.07 8.74 -7.44
CA ILE A 266 0.49 9.62 -8.50
C ILE A 266 0.72 8.83 -9.79
N ALA A 267 1.45 7.71 -9.71
CA ALA A 267 1.74 6.88 -10.88
C ALA A 267 0.46 6.29 -11.49
N THR A 268 -0.47 5.82 -10.67
CA THR A 268 -1.76 5.30 -11.12
C THR A 268 -2.57 6.36 -11.84
N LEU A 269 -2.66 7.58 -11.30
CA LEU A 269 -3.42 8.67 -11.91
C LEU A 269 -2.80 9.11 -13.26
N ILE A 270 -1.47 9.22 -13.33
CA ILE A 270 -0.76 9.53 -14.56
C ILE A 270 -1.09 8.48 -15.63
N LYS A 271 -0.96 7.21 -15.32
CA LYS A 271 -1.29 6.10 -16.23
C LYS A 271 -2.76 6.14 -16.70
N GLN A 272 -3.70 6.48 -15.82
CA GLN A 272 -5.11 6.62 -16.16
C GLN A 272 -5.36 7.79 -17.13
N ILE A 273 -4.67 8.91 -16.91
CA ILE A 273 -4.74 10.08 -17.82
C ILE A 273 -4.17 9.73 -19.21
N GLU A 274 -2.99 9.13 -19.26
CA GLU A 274 -2.32 8.73 -20.49
C GLU A 274 -3.13 7.72 -21.31
N SER A 275 -3.80 6.79 -20.64
CA SER A 275 -4.68 5.80 -21.28
C SER A 275 -6.08 6.32 -21.63
N GLY A 276 -6.41 7.54 -21.26
CA GLY A 276 -7.74 8.13 -21.50
C GLY A 276 -8.85 7.54 -20.63
N ASN A 277 -8.51 6.85 -19.55
CA ASN A 277 -9.44 6.18 -18.64
C ASN A 277 -9.97 7.09 -17.52
N THR A 278 -9.77 8.39 -17.59
CA THR A 278 -10.21 9.34 -16.58
C THR A 278 -10.71 10.64 -17.22
N GLU A 279 -11.70 11.26 -16.59
CA GLU A 279 -12.17 12.60 -16.93
C GLU A 279 -11.31 13.69 -16.30
N VAL A 280 -10.54 13.39 -15.26
CA VAL A 280 -9.63 14.33 -14.59
C VAL A 280 -8.45 14.61 -15.50
N LYS A 281 -8.24 15.87 -15.85
CA LYS A 281 -7.10 16.33 -16.67
C LYS A 281 -6.11 17.16 -15.88
N ASN A 282 -6.64 18.03 -15.02
CA ASN A 282 -5.85 18.95 -14.22
C ASN A 282 -6.01 18.63 -12.74
N TRP A 283 -4.92 18.31 -12.07
CA TRP A 283 -4.91 17.96 -10.65
C TRP A 283 -3.67 18.55 -9.96
N GLY A 284 -3.69 18.50 -8.66
CA GLY A 284 -2.56 18.91 -7.83
C GLY A 284 -2.51 18.13 -6.52
N ILE A 285 -1.45 18.37 -5.77
CA ILE A 285 -1.28 17.84 -4.42
C ILE A 285 -0.90 18.97 -3.47
N VAL A 286 -1.37 18.86 -2.23
CA VAL A 286 -0.94 19.69 -1.11
C VAL A 286 -0.68 18.83 0.12
N LYS A 287 0.03 19.39 1.09
CA LYS A 287 0.24 18.74 2.39
C LYS A 287 -1.09 18.50 3.11
N TYR A 288 -1.10 17.57 4.04
CA TYR A 288 -2.15 17.52 5.06
C TYR A 288 -2.15 18.80 5.88
N PRO A 289 -3.35 19.31 6.24
CA PRO A 289 -3.48 20.44 7.15
C PRO A 289 -2.99 20.12 8.56
#